data_618dcfdb866c27a1e76a43245d79fd8e
#
_entry.id   618dcfdb866c27a1e76a43245d79fd8e
#
_cell.length_a   1.000
_cell.length_b   1.000
_cell.length_c   1.000
_cell.angle_alpha   90.00
_cell.angle_beta   90.00
_cell.angle_gamma   90.00
#
_symmetry.space_group_name_H-M   'P 1'
#
loop_
_entity.id
_entity.type
_entity.pdbx_description
1 polymer ?
#
loop_
_entity_poly.entity_id
_entity_poly.type
_entity_poly.pdbx_seq_one_letter_code
_entity_poly.pdbx_strand_id
1 'polypeptide(L)'
;MAFNQILAEQKPSTNSQARYVPAGTGPAYCGPGVRITFLVTGAETGGALFIFENLVAPGGGAPPHLHIREDESFYLQQGVLVLQVGGKVLDASAGDFVYIPRGTVHSFKNTSQETARLLTVVTPPGLENFFAEALLPAADIGNIPEAPEAMMARATKAASRHGLEFSIPA
;
A
#
# COMPACT_ATOMS: atom_id res chain seq x y z
N MET A 1 -37.70 -0.25 -9.11
CA MET A 1 -37.97 -0.67 -7.72
C MET A 1 -36.89 -1.59 -7.13
N ALA A 2 -35.82 -1.96 -7.83
CA ALA A 2 -34.78 -2.88 -7.33
C ALA A 2 -33.59 -2.22 -6.61
N PHE A 3 -33.35 -0.92 -6.83
CA PHE A 3 -32.17 -0.24 -6.27
C PHE A 3 -32.28 0.07 -4.77
N ASN A 4 -33.50 0.25 -4.24
CA ASN A 4 -33.73 0.55 -2.82
C ASN A 4 -33.71 -0.66 -1.89
N GLN A 5 -33.80 -1.89 -2.43
CA GLN A 5 -33.76 -3.12 -1.64
C GLN A 5 -32.33 -3.58 -1.31
N ILE A 6 -31.36 -3.24 -2.16
CA ILE A 6 -29.95 -3.65 -1.97
C ILE A 6 -29.29 -2.85 -0.83
N LEU A 7 -29.78 -1.65 -0.52
CA LEU A 7 -29.20 -0.81 0.54
C LEU A 7 -29.75 -1.12 1.95
N ALA A 8 -30.79 -1.96 2.05
CA ALA A 8 -31.49 -2.22 3.33
C ALA A 8 -30.88 -3.35 4.17
N GLU A 9 -29.98 -4.18 3.63
CA GLU A 9 -29.50 -5.39 4.31
C GLU A 9 -28.06 -5.34 4.84
N GLN A 10 -27.30 -4.31 4.54
CA GLN A 10 -25.99 -4.13 5.16
C GLN A 10 -26.12 -3.28 6.42
N LYS A 11 -26.38 -3.93 7.56
CA LYS A 11 -26.14 -3.27 8.85
C LYS A 11 -24.66 -2.91 8.90
N PRO A 12 -24.29 -1.61 9.06
CA PRO A 12 -22.91 -1.26 9.28
C PRO A 12 -22.37 -2.04 10.47
N SER A 13 -21.17 -2.56 10.37
CA SER A 13 -20.46 -3.13 11.50
C SER A 13 -20.59 -2.17 12.67
N THR A 14 -21.07 -2.63 13.81
CA THR A 14 -21.45 -1.81 14.97
C THR A 14 -20.29 -1.02 15.60
N ASN A 15 -19.10 -1.03 14.99
CA ASN A 15 -17.88 -0.39 15.49
C ASN A 15 -17.18 0.54 14.50
N SER A 16 -17.71 0.75 13.28
CA SER A 16 -17.11 1.65 12.29
C SER A 16 -17.60 3.07 12.51
N GLN A 17 -16.69 3.98 12.91
CA GLN A 17 -16.97 5.40 13.02
C GLN A 17 -16.36 6.16 11.85
N ALA A 18 -17.00 7.28 11.45
CA ALA A 18 -16.42 8.18 10.47
C ALA A 18 -15.01 8.64 10.95
N ARG A 19 -14.03 8.58 10.06
CA ARG A 19 -12.67 9.00 10.34
C ARG A 19 -12.28 10.19 9.48
N TYR A 20 -11.69 11.19 10.10
CA TYR A 20 -11.02 12.30 9.43
C TYR A 20 -9.53 12.27 9.76
N VAL A 21 -8.71 12.22 8.75
CA VAL A 21 -7.24 12.23 8.87
C VAL A 21 -6.74 13.48 8.16
N PRO A 22 -6.26 14.48 8.89
CA PRO A 22 -5.63 15.65 8.27
C PRO A 22 -4.44 15.24 7.39
N ALA A 23 -4.19 15.99 6.32
CA ALA A 23 -3.08 15.70 5.42
C ALA A 23 -1.75 15.61 6.17
N GLY A 24 -0.96 14.56 5.88
CA GLY A 24 0.33 14.32 6.51
C GLY A 24 0.30 13.80 7.94
N THR A 25 -0.88 13.50 8.51
CA THR A 25 -1.01 12.88 9.82
C THR A 25 -1.38 11.41 9.71
N GLY A 26 -1.28 10.69 10.81
CA GLY A 26 -1.54 9.26 10.89
C GLY A 26 -0.28 8.47 11.21
N PRO A 27 -0.43 7.21 11.68
CA PRO A 27 0.70 6.31 11.87
C PRO A 27 1.48 6.17 10.56
N ALA A 28 2.80 6.35 10.63
CA ALA A 28 3.62 6.28 9.44
C ALA A 28 4.84 5.39 9.63
N TYR A 29 5.23 4.74 8.55
CA TYR A 29 6.35 3.80 8.50
C TYR A 29 7.21 4.09 7.27
N CYS A 30 8.52 3.87 7.40
CA CYS A 30 9.47 4.07 6.32
C CYS A 30 10.12 2.75 5.92
N GLY A 31 10.19 2.53 4.63
CA GLY A 31 10.92 1.47 3.97
C GLY A 31 11.92 2.03 2.95
N PRO A 32 12.56 1.15 2.17
CA PRO A 32 13.52 1.56 1.15
C PRO A 32 12.94 2.52 0.11
N GLY A 33 13.22 3.81 0.25
CA GLY A 33 12.74 4.85 -0.65
C GLY A 33 11.22 5.06 -0.64
N VAL A 34 10.52 4.55 0.38
CA VAL A 34 9.08 4.73 0.54
C VAL A 34 8.72 5.17 1.94
N ARG A 35 7.67 5.98 2.06
CA ARG A 35 7.00 6.31 3.31
C ARG A 35 5.52 6.01 3.18
N ILE A 36 5.02 5.20 4.10
CA ILE A 36 3.65 4.73 4.13
C ILE A 36 2.94 5.39 5.31
N THR A 37 1.84 6.11 5.06
CA THR A 37 1.02 6.74 6.09
C THR A 37 -0.35 6.08 6.11
N PHE A 38 -0.73 5.47 7.24
CA PHE A 38 -2.03 4.83 7.39
C PHE A 38 -3.14 5.89 7.48
N LEU A 39 -4.14 5.76 6.62
CA LEU A 39 -5.31 6.62 6.62
C LEU A 39 -6.48 5.95 7.35
N VAL A 40 -6.73 4.66 7.09
CA VAL A 40 -7.73 3.87 7.82
C VAL A 40 -7.31 2.39 7.80
N THR A 41 -7.38 1.74 8.94
CA THR A 41 -6.97 0.33 9.12
C THR A 41 -8.17 -0.63 9.08
N GLY A 42 -7.89 -1.93 8.95
CA GLY A 42 -8.91 -2.97 9.02
C GLY A 42 -9.70 -2.96 10.32
N ALA A 43 -9.04 -2.67 11.44
CA ALA A 43 -9.70 -2.57 12.75
C ALA A 43 -10.73 -1.43 12.77
N GLU A 44 -10.45 -0.31 12.10
CA GLU A 44 -11.33 0.87 12.04
C GLU A 44 -12.47 0.69 11.03
N THR A 45 -12.30 -0.19 10.04
CA THR A 45 -13.32 -0.46 9.00
C THR A 45 -14.16 -1.71 9.27
N GLY A 46 -13.99 -2.34 10.44
CA GLY A 46 -14.67 -3.59 10.74
C GLY A 46 -14.22 -4.76 9.86
N GLY A 47 -12.98 -4.73 9.38
CA GLY A 47 -12.41 -5.76 8.53
C GLY A 47 -12.71 -5.59 7.03
N ALA A 48 -13.19 -4.43 6.60
CA ALA A 48 -13.56 -4.22 5.20
C ALA A 48 -12.36 -3.93 4.30
N LEU A 49 -11.50 -3.00 4.71
CA LEU A 49 -10.36 -2.54 3.90
C LEU A 49 -9.29 -1.86 4.75
N PHE A 50 -8.11 -1.67 4.16
CA PHE A 50 -7.02 -0.85 4.63
C PHE A 50 -6.67 0.17 3.56
N ILE A 51 -6.53 1.46 3.93
CA ILE A 51 -6.11 2.53 3.02
C ILE A 51 -4.89 3.23 3.59
N PHE A 52 -3.93 3.48 2.73
CA PHE A 52 -2.72 4.22 3.08
C PHE A 52 -2.23 5.10 1.92
N GLU A 53 -1.49 6.13 2.27
CA GLU A 53 -0.74 6.94 1.33
C GLU A 53 0.70 6.45 1.24
N ASN A 54 1.23 6.34 0.03
CA ASN A 54 2.61 6.04 -0.26
C ASN A 54 3.30 7.29 -0.84
N LEU A 55 4.38 7.73 -0.23
CA LEU A 55 5.34 8.64 -0.83
C LEU A 55 6.54 7.81 -1.32
N VAL A 56 6.85 7.93 -2.59
CA VAL A 56 7.93 7.18 -3.25
C VAL A 56 9.00 8.15 -3.71
N ALA A 57 10.14 8.13 -3.05
CA ALA A 57 11.28 8.98 -3.41
C ALA A 57 11.84 8.63 -4.80
N PRO A 58 12.60 9.52 -5.45
CA PRO A 58 13.38 9.18 -6.63
C PRO A 58 14.21 7.91 -6.43
N GLY A 59 14.09 6.94 -7.35
CA GLY A 59 14.72 5.64 -7.26
C GLY A 59 14.08 4.65 -6.27
N GLY A 60 13.13 5.09 -5.45
CA GLY A 60 12.39 4.25 -4.51
C GLY A 60 11.33 3.38 -5.19
N GLY A 61 10.75 2.45 -4.43
CA GLY A 61 9.71 1.55 -4.91
C GLY A 61 9.58 0.29 -4.08
N ALA A 62 8.80 -0.65 -4.59
CA ALA A 62 8.68 -2.00 -4.03
C ALA A 62 9.27 -3.03 -5.00
N PRO A 63 10.11 -3.97 -4.52
CA PRO A 63 10.63 -5.05 -5.35
C PRO A 63 9.49 -5.98 -5.80
N PRO A 64 9.72 -6.87 -6.80
CA PRO A 64 8.72 -7.82 -7.23
C PRO A 64 8.21 -8.69 -6.07
N HIS A 65 6.90 -8.69 -5.87
CA HIS A 65 6.21 -9.44 -4.83
C HIS A 65 4.77 -9.76 -5.24
N LEU A 66 4.11 -10.62 -4.49
CA LEU A 66 2.68 -10.86 -4.59
C LEU A 66 2.04 -10.92 -3.21
N HIS A 67 0.75 -10.62 -3.17
CA HIS A 67 -0.11 -10.82 -2.00
C HIS A 67 -0.94 -12.08 -2.19
N ILE A 68 -0.91 -12.99 -1.20
CA ILE A 68 -1.71 -14.23 -1.25
C ILE A 68 -3.17 -13.94 -0.85
N ARG A 69 -3.38 -12.96 0.02
CA ARG A 69 -4.67 -12.74 0.70
C ARG A 69 -5.42 -11.53 0.20
N GLU A 70 -4.71 -10.50 -0.22
CA GLU A 70 -5.24 -9.17 -0.49
C GLU A 70 -5.23 -8.84 -1.97
N ASP A 71 -6.28 -8.18 -2.44
CA ASP A 71 -6.28 -7.42 -3.67
C ASP A 71 -5.77 -6.01 -3.35
N GLU A 72 -4.98 -5.43 -4.24
CA GLU A 72 -4.41 -4.10 -4.07
C GLU A 72 -4.80 -3.20 -5.23
N SER A 73 -5.03 -1.92 -4.93
CA SER A 73 -5.32 -0.93 -5.95
C SER A 73 -4.51 0.33 -5.72
N PHE A 74 -3.95 0.86 -6.78
CA PHE A 74 -3.18 2.11 -6.78
C PHE A 74 -3.95 3.20 -7.52
N TYR A 75 -4.05 4.37 -6.90
CA TYR A 75 -4.41 5.61 -7.56
C TYR A 75 -3.24 6.58 -7.45
N LEU A 76 -2.60 6.88 -8.58
CA LEU A 76 -1.47 7.79 -8.61
C LEU A 76 -1.96 9.22 -8.53
N GLN A 77 -1.66 9.90 -7.42
CA GLN A 77 -2.10 11.27 -7.15
C GLN A 77 -1.12 12.30 -7.69
N GLN A 78 0.19 11.96 -7.71
CA GLN A 78 1.26 12.86 -8.14
C GLN A 78 2.47 12.08 -8.65
N GLY A 79 3.17 12.63 -9.63
CA GLY A 79 4.40 12.07 -10.18
C GLY A 79 4.16 10.99 -11.23
N VAL A 80 5.18 10.18 -11.44
CA VAL A 80 5.18 9.06 -12.40
C VAL A 80 5.82 7.84 -11.76
N LEU A 81 5.35 6.65 -12.15
CA LEU A 81 5.91 5.38 -11.71
C LEU A 81 5.96 4.40 -12.88
N VAL A 82 6.99 3.60 -12.94
CA VAL A 82 7.01 2.39 -13.75
C VAL A 82 6.51 1.23 -12.88
N LEU A 83 5.42 0.60 -13.30
CA LEU A 83 4.87 -0.58 -12.65
C LEU A 83 5.13 -1.81 -13.50
N GLN A 84 5.39 -2.95 -12.85
CA GLN A 84 5.31 -4.26 -13.48
C GLN A 84 4.16 -5.02 -12.84
N VAL A 85 3.20 -5.48 -13.62
CA VAL A 85 1.99 -6.16 -13.14
C VAL A 85 1.69 -7.36 -14.03
N GLY A 86 1.79 -8.58 -13.49
CA GLY A 86 1.47 -9.79 -14.22
C GLY A 86 2.25 -9.95 -15.53
N GLY A 87 3.53 -9.55 -15.56
CA GLY A 87 4.40 -9.60 -16.73
C GLY A 87 4.26 -8.42 -17.71
N LYS A 88 3.38 -7.45 -17.43
CA LYS A 88 3.25 -6.20 -18.21
C LYS A 88 4.00 -5.08 -17.53
N VAL A 89 4.61 -4.20 -18.35
CA VAL A 89 5.21 -2.93 -17.88
C VAL A 89 4.23 -1.81 -18.21
N LEU A 90 3.94 -0.97 -17.22
CA LEU A 90 3.01 0.15 -17.31
C LEU A 90 3.74 1.42 -16.85
N ASP A 91 3.71 2.45 -17.69
CA ASP A 91 4.15 3.80 -17.30
C ASP A 91 2.92 4.54 -16.76
N ALA A 92 2.85 4.71 -15.45
CA ALA A 92 1.72 5.34 -14.78
C ALA A 92 2.05 6.80 -14.44
N SER A 93 1.07 7.66 -14.59
CA SER A 93 1.12 9.09 -14.28
C SER A 93 -0.05 9.52 -13.38
N ALA A 94 0.01 10.74 -12.86
CA ALA A 94 -1.04 11.27 -11.99
C ALA A 94 -2.43 11.17 -12.66
N GLY A 95 -3.40 10.60 -11.94
CA GLY A 95 -4.74 10.29 -12.41
C GLY A 95 -4.96 8.83 -12.82
N ASP A 96 -3.90 8.06 -13.02
CA ASP A 96 -4.02 6.66 -13.40
C ASP A 96 -4.42 5.78 -12.21
N PHE A 97 -5.21 4.74 -12.52
CA PHE A 97 -5.65 3.73 -11.56
C PHE A 97 -5.24 2.33 -12.04
N VAL A 98 -4.71 1.54 -11.11
CA VAL A 98 -4.32 0.15 -11.37
C VAL A 98 -4.94 -0.75 -10.31
N TYR A 99 -5.65 -1.80 -10.74
CA TYR A 99 -6.15 -2.87 -9.88
C TYR A 99 -5.27 -4.11 -10.04
N ILE A 100 -4.84 -4.68 -8.94
CA ILE A 100 -3.94 -5.83 -8.87
C ILE A 100 -4.62 -6.91 -8.02
N PRO A 101 -5.17 -7.96 -8.65
CA PRO A 101 -5.76 -9.06 -7.89
C PRO A 101 -4.68 -9.85 -7.15
N ARG A 102 -5.06 -10.41 -6.01
CA ARG A 102 -4.19 -11.32 -5.23
C ARG A 102 -3.57 -12.40 -6.11
N GLY A 103 -2.36 -12.84 -5.76
CA GLY A 103 -1.61 -13.81 -6.54
C GLY A 103 -0.91 -13.23 -7.78
N THR A 104 -1.08 -11.94 -8.09
CA THR A 104 -0.41 -11.29 -9.21
C THR A 104 0.93 -10.72 -8.75
N VAL A 105 2.02 -11.19 -9.35
CA VAL A 105 3.35 -10.61 -9.12
C VAL A 105 3.39 -9.19 -9.66
N HIS A 106 3.80 -8.26 -8.83
CA HIS A 106 3.90 -6.86 -9.21
C HIS A 106 5.05 -6.14 -8.47
N SER A 107 5.44 -5.01 -9.03
CA SER A 107 6.44 -4.10 -8.48
C SER A 107 6.18 -2.70 -8.98
N PHE A 108 6.75 -1.70 -8.32
CA PHE A 108 6.78 -0.34 -8.84
C PHE A 108 8.12 0.35 -8.52
N LYS A 109 8.47 1.31 -9.35
CA LYS A 109 9.67 2.12 -9.18
C LYS A 109 9.44 3.55 -9.64
N ASN A 110 9.88 4.50 -8.83
CA ASN A 110 9.94 5.90 -9.24
C ASN A 110 11.25 6.14 -10.03
N THR A 111 11.12 6.34 -11.33
CA THR A 111 12.24 6.60 -12.22
C THR A 111 12.48 8.10 -12.47
N SER A 112 11.64 8.95 -11.87
CA SER A 112 11.75 10.42 -11.98
C SER A 112 12.65 11.01 -10.90
N GLN A 113 12.84 12.34 -10.97
CA GLN A 113 13.61 13.10 -9.97
C GLN A 113 12.71 13.70 -8.87
N GLU A 114 11.40 13.50 -8.95
CA GLU A 114 10.44 14.04 -7.99
C GLU A 114 9.78 12.91 -7.20
N THR A 115 9.32 13.21 -5.98
CA THR A 115 8.56 12.25 -5.17
C THR A 115 7.20 11.97 -5.81
N ALA A 116 6.89 10.70 -6.03
CA ALA A 116 5.56 10.27 -6.42
C ALA A 116 4.68 10.01 -5.19
N ARG A 117 3.35 10.19 -5.37
CA ARG A 117 2.35 9.96 -4.32
C ARG A 117 1.25 9.06 -4.83
N LEU A 118 1.00 7.97 -4.09
CA LEU A 118 -0.09 7.03 -4.38
C LEU A 118 -1.06 6.96 -3.21
N LEU A 119 -2.35 6.87 -3.52
CA LEU A 119 -3.33 6.31 -2.62
C LEU A 119 -3.43 4.81 -2.90
N THR A 120 -3.27 3.99 -1.88
CA THR A 120 -3.36 2.54 -1.98
C THR A 120 -4.54 2.03 -1.17
N VAL A 121 -5.34 1.15 -1.78
CA VAL A 121 -6.46 0.45 -1.14
C VAL A 121 -6.18 -1.04 -1.18
N VAL A 122 -6.30 -1.68 -0.02
CA VAL A 122 -6.06 -3.12 0.16
C VAL A 122 -7.32 -3.78 0.72
N THR A 123 -7.76 -4.88 0.13
CA THR A 123 -8.94 -5.62 0.58
C THR A 123 -8.79 -7.13 0.35
N PRO A 124 -9.14 -7.97 1.36
CA PRO A 124 -9.41 -7.60 2.76
C PRO A 124 -8.18 -6.95 3.41
N PRO A 125 -8.32 -6.30 4.58
CA PRO A 125 -7.19 -5.71 5.30
C PRO A 125 -6.29 -6.79 5.91
N GLY A 126 -5.06 -6.40 6.29
CA GLY A 126 -4.06 -7.30 6.90
C GLY A 126 -2.64 -6.83 6.65
N LEU A 127 -2.42 -6.15 5.52
CA LEU A 127 -1.11 -5.65 5.10
C LEU A 127 -0.54 -4.61 6.08
N GLU A 128 -1.37 -3.89 6.84
CA GLU A 128 -0.92 -2.97 7.88
C GLU A 128 -0.05 -3.64 8.94
N ASN A 129 -0.33 -4.91 9.24
CA ASN A 129 0.46 -5.68 10.22
C ASN A 129 1.86 -6.01 9.69
N PHE A 130 1.97 -6.27 8.39
CA PHE A 130 3.26 -6.43 7.73
C PHE A 130 4.08 -5.15 7.83
N PHE A 131 3.51 -4.00 7.50
CA PHE A 131 4.23 -2.72 7.56
C PHE A 131 4.70 -2.40 8.98
N ALA A 132 3.85 -2.62 9.98
CA ALA A 132 4.20 -2.39 11.39
C ALA A 132 5.34 -3.30 11.89
N GLU A 133 5.47 -4.51 11.35
CA GLU A 133 6.54 -5.44 11.70
C GLU A 133 7.83 -5.22 10.87
N ALA A 134 7.66 -4.97 9.57
CA ALA A 134 8.77 -4.96 8.62
C ALA A 134 9.48 -3.61 8.51
N LEU A 135 8.73 -2.50 8.68
CA LEU A 135 9.23 -1.15 8.45
C LEU A 135 9.56 -0.43 9.76
N LEU A 136 10.24 0.70 9.65
CA LEU A 136 10.56 1.56 10.81
C LEU A 136 9.49 2.64 10.99
N PRO A 137 9.05 2.92 12.22
CA PRO A 137 8.19 4.08 12.48
C PRO A 137 8.84 5.36 11.95
N ALA A 138 8.06 6.18 11.27
CA ALA A 138 8.51 7.45 10.70
C ALA A 138 7.92 8.62 11.47
N ALA A 139 8.80 9.45 12.06
CA ALA A 139 8.40 10.66 12.77
C ALA A 139 8.22 11.87 11.83
N ASP A 140 8.93 11.90 10.70
CA ASP A 140 8.95 13.03 9.76
C ASP A 140 8.49 12.61 8.37
N ILE A 141 7.53 13.35 7.83
CA ILE A 141 6.97 13.12 6.50
C ILE A 141 7.99 13.35 5.38
N GLY A 142 8.94 14.24 5.59
CA GLY A 142 9.98 14.57 4.60
C GLY A 142 11.15 13.60 4.59
N ASN A 143 11.30 12.78 5.62
CA ASN A 143 12.44 11.88 5.77
C ASN A 143 12.09 10.47 5.34
N ILE A 144 12.42 10.11 4.11
CA ILE A 144 12.34 8.74 3.59
C ILE A 144 13.76 8.15 3.72
N PRO A 145 13.99 7.24 4.66
CA PRO A 145 15.33 6.71 4.90
C PRO A 145 15.83 5.92 3.69
N GLU A 146 17.14 6.01 3.44
CA GLU A 146 17.79 5.08 2.52
C GLU A 146 17.59 3.64 2.99
N ALA A 147 17.64 2.70 2.03
CA ALA A 147 17.39 1.29 2.28
C ALA A 147 18.57 0.61 3.01
N PRO A 148 18.52 0.37 4.31
CA PRO A 148 19.48 -0.52 4.92
C PRO A 148 19.16 -1.96 4.51
N GLU A 149 20.16 -2.77 4.17
CA GLU A 149 20.01 -4.21 3.90
C GLU A 149 19.26 -4.93 5.04
N ALA A 150 19.49 -4.51 6.27
CA ALA A 150 18.82 -5.03 7.45
C ALA A 150 17.28 -4.85 7.39
N MET A 151 16.77 -3.79 6.76
CA MET A 151 15.34 -3.56 6.61
C MET A 151 14.73 -4.53 5.59
N MET A 152 15.41 -4.78 4.47
CA MET A 152 14.97 -5.79 3.49
C MET A 152 15.00 -7.19 4.08
N ALA A 153 16.01 -7.54 4.85
CA ALA A 153 16.09 -8.84 5.53
C ALA A 153 14.91 -9.02 6.53
N ARG A 154 14.56 -7.98 7.28
CA ARG A 154 13.41 -7.99 8.17
C ARG A 154 12.08 -8.12 7.41
N ALA A 155 11.92 -7.38 6.32
CA ALA A 155 10.74 -7.46 5.46
C ALA A 155 10.57 -8.86 4.87
N THR A 156 11.64 -9.44 4.33
CA THR A 156 11.62 -10.81 3.79
C THR A 156 11.24 -11.84 4.86
N LYS A 157 11.78 -11.70 6.07
CA LYS A 157 11.43 -12.60 7.19
C LYS A 157 9.98 -12.44 7.66
N ALA A 158 9.42 -11.24 7.61
CA ALA A 158 8.03 -10.97 7.99
C ALA A 158 7.04 -11.42 6.91
N ALA A 159 7.40 -11.36 5.64
CA ALA A 159 6.53 -11.51 4.48
C ALA A 159 5.62 -12.75 4.54
N SER A 160 6.17 -13.93 4.75
CA SER A 160 5.40 -15.19 4.75
C SER A 160 4.33 -15.25 5.84
N ARG A 161 4.56 -14.62 7.01
CA ARG A 161 3.55 -14.56 8.09
C ARG A 161 2.34 -13.71 7.72
N HIS A 162 2.55 -12.74 6.86
CA HIS A 162 1.54 -11.77 6.44
C HIS A 162 0.98 -12.04 5.04
N GLY A 163 1.30 -13.19 4.43
CA GLY A 163 0.77 -13.53 3.11
C GLY A 163 1.41 -12.76 1.94
N LEU A 164 2.65 -12.28 2.14
CA LEU A 164 3.46 -11.74 1.06
C LEU A 164 4.53 -12.76 0.63
N GLU A 165 4.83 -12.76 -0.65
CA GLU A 165 5.97 -13.48 -1.22
C GLU A 165 6.78 -12.53 -2.10
N PHE A 166 8.08 -12.39 -1.81
CA PHE A 166 8.99 -11.65 -2.66
C PHE A 166 9.51 -12.56 -3.78
N SER A 167 9.34 -12.11 -5.03
CA SER A 167 9.92 -12.74 -6.21
C SER A 167 11.29 -12.12 -6.50
N ILE A 168 12.28 -12.39 -5.65
CA ILE A 168 13.64 -11.91 -5.87
C ILE A 168 14.29 -12.89 -6.86
N PRO A 169 14.79 -12.43 -8.03
CA PRO A 169 15.58 -13.28 -8.90
C PRO A 169 16.81 -13.80 -8.13
N ALA A 170 17.07 -15.10 -8.27
CA ALA A 170 18.26 -15.75 -7.72
C ALA A 170 19.53 -15.20 -8.38
#